data_68ae979661b0394a61c2c39ea0006c50
#
_entry.id   68ae979661b0394a61c2c39ea0006c50
#
_cell.length_a   1.000
_cell.length_b   1.000
_cell.length_c   1.000
_cell.angle_alpha   90.00
_cell.angle_beta   90.00
_cell.angle_gamma   90.00
#
_symmetry.space_group_name_H-M   'P 1'
#
loop_
_entity.id
_entity.type
_entity.pdbx_description
1 polymer ?
#
loop_
_entity_poly.entity_id
_entity_poly.type
_entity_poly.pdbx_seq_one_letter_code
_entity_poly.pdbx_strand_id
1 'polypeptide(L)'
;MAGLCAKAFAPLRDKYVPGGEMWVTESGDAGGGGDTWASTYLDVFRTLNEFGSFSEATDGVIFHNTLASSDYGYLQHGTFEPRPNYFATLLWTRLMGQTVFATGEQIREGAHVYAHSRKDGKAGYAYLIVNNSAETTTVELPKEAEVYVLEGRDGIRSRVMTLNGRDLVLGENDELPCLCGKTVEGKLEVPAMSCAFVVL
;
A
#
# COMPACT_ATOMS: atom_id res chain seq x y z
N MET A 1 -7.40 -2.49 -9.96
CA MET A 1 -7.67 -2.42 -11.42
C MET A 1 -6.39 -2.55 -12.25
N ALA A 2 -5.30 -1.85 -11.93
CA ALA A 2 -4.02 -1.93 -12.68
C ALA A 2 -3.47 -3.36 -12.83
N GLY A 3 -3.45 -4.16 -11.76
CA GLY A 3 -3.00 -5.54 -11.83
C GLY A 3 -3.85 -6.43 -12.75
N LEU A 4 -5.17 -6.25 -12.77
CA LEU A 4 -6.05 -6.97 -13.70
C LEU A 4 -5.79 -6.58 -15.16
N CYS A 5 -5.59 -5.28 -15.42
CA CYS A 5 -5.22 -4.81 -16.75
C CYS A 5 -3.86 -5.37 -17.18
N ALA A 6 -2.85 -5.34 -16.28
CA ALA A 6 -1.54 -5.90 -16.55
C ALA A 6 -1.63 -7.39 -16.91
N LYS A 7 -2.36 -8.20 -16.12
CA LYS A 7 -2.59 -9.63 -16.41
C LYS A 7 -3.31 -9.85 -17.75
N ALA A 8 -4.29 -9.02 -18.09
CA ALA A 8 -5.03 -9.11 -19.36
C ALA A 8 -4.18 -8.77 -20.59
N PHE A 9 -3.25 -7.82 -20.47
CA PHE A 9 -2.39 -7.38 -21.57
C PHE A 9 -1.03 -8.10 -21.62
N ALA A 10 -0.63 -8.84 -20.57
CA ALA A 10 0.62 -9.60 -20.56
C ALA A 10 0.81 -10.52 -21.77
N PRO A 11 -0.21 -11.28 -22.26
CA PRO A 11 -0.04 -12.12 -23.44
C PRO A 11 0.28 -11.32 -24.71
N LEU A 12 -0.22 -10.10 -24.85
CA LEU A 12 0.11 -9.23 -25.99
C LEU A 12 1.55 -8.71 -25.87
N ARG A 13 1.97 -8.29 -24.69
CA ARG A 13 3.36 -7.93 -24.43
C ARG A 13 4.29 -9.09 -24.82
N ASP A 14 4.02 -10.27 -24.29
CA ASP A 14 4.89 -11.43 -24.49
C ASP A 14 4.99 -11.84 -25.97
N LYS A 15 3.90 -11.63 -26.73
CA LYS A 15 3.87 -11.89 -28.18
C LYS A 15 4.66 -10.87 -29.00
N TYR A 16 4.56 -9.58 -28.68
CA TYR A 16 5.08 -8.50 -29.51
C TYR A 16 6.36 -7.86 -28.98
N VAL A 17 6.57 -7.90 -27.67
CA VAL A 17 7.75 -7.35 -26.98
C VAL A 17 8.17 -8.32 -25.86
N PRO A 18 8.70 -9.51 -26.20
CA PRO A 18 9.13 -10.48 -25.19
C PRO A 18 10.15 -9.88 -24.22
N GLY A 19 9.90 -10.04 -22.91
CA GLY A 19 10.74 -9.46 -21.86
C GLY A 19 10.56 -7.95 -21.62
N GLY A 20 9.58 -7.32 -22.29
CA GLY A 20 9.23 -5.92 -22.05
C GLY A 20 8.50 -5.73 -20.72
N GLU A 21 8.73 -4.59 -20.09
CA GLU A 21 7.99 -4.15 -18.90
C GLU A 21 6.59 -3.63 -19.27
N MET A 22 5.70 -3.63 -18.29
CA MET A 22 4.39 -2.97 -18.43
C MET A 22 4.34 -1.82 -17.44
N TRP A 23 4.02 -0.63 -17.89
CA TRP A 23 3.95 0.57 -17.07
C TRP A 23 2.52 1.08 -16.95
N VAL A 24 2.15 1.50 -15.73
CA VAL A 24 0.97 2.33 -15.48
C VAL A 24 1.44 3.76 -15.52
N THR A 25 1.23 4.43 -16.64
CA THR A 25 1.76 5.77 -16.89
C THR A 25 0.99 6.88 -16.16
N GLU A 26 -0.20 6.56 -15.66
CA GLU A 26 -1.00 7.45 -14.84
C GLU A 26 -1.93 6.61 -13.94
N SER A 27 -1.89 6.83 -12.63
CA SER A 27 -2.78 6.22 -11.64
C SER A 27 -3.25 7.26 -10.63
N GLY A 28 -4.53 7.22 -10.29
CA GLY A 28 -5.17 8.08 -9.30
C GLY A 28 -6.52 7.48 -8.88
N ASP A 29 -7.23 8.14 -7.97
CA ASP A 29 -8.52 7.67 -7.48
C ASP A 29 -9.67 7.94 -8.48
N ALA A 30 -9.60 9.06 -9.20
CA ALA A 30 -10.57 9.44 -10.23
C ALA A 30 -9.94 10.38 -11.26
N GLY A 31 -10.46 10.37 -12.47
CA GLY A 31 -10.10 11.37 -13.48
C GLY A 31 -10.67 12.75 -13.13
N GLY A 32 -10.00 13.81 -13.61
CA GLY A 32 -10.53 15.17 -13.52
C GLY A 32 -10.40 15.90 -12.18
N GLY A 33 -9.56 15.44 -11.27
CA GLY A 33 -9.25 16.16 -10.05
C GLY A 33 -9.60 15.47 -8.72
N GLY A 34 -10.07 14.26 -8.79
CA GLY A 34 -10.41 13.45 -7.61
C GLY A 34 -11.90 13.41 -7.29
N ASP A 35 -12.26 12.68 -6.26
CA ASP A 35 -13.62 12.51 -5.77
C ASP A 35 -13.69 12.85 -4.26
N THR A 36 -14.85 12.74 -3.66
CA THR A 36 -15.11 13.08 -2.24
C THR A 36 -14.25 12.26 -1.25
N TRP A 37 -13.72 11.12 -1.65
CA TRP A 37 -12.83 10.27 -0.87
C TRP A 37 -11.35 10.43 -1.21
N ALA A 38 -11.05 11.25 -2.22
CA ALA A 38 -9.69 11.57 -2.62
C ALA A 38 -8.86 12.08 -1.42
N SER A 39 -7.63 11.64 -1.34
CA SER A 39 -6.71 11.99 -0.25
C SER A 39 -7.15 11.58 1.17
N THR A 40 -8.17 10.78 1.31
CA THR A 40 -8.53 10.19 2.59
C THR A 40 -7.85 8.83 2.78
N TYR A 41 -7.96 8.26 3.97
CA TYR A 41 -7.46 6.92 4.25
C TYR A 41 -8.08 5.85 3.32
N LEU A 42 -9.27 6.07 2.81
CA LEU A 42 -9.91 5.15 1.85
C LEU A 42 -9.06 4.95 0.57
N ASP A 43 -8.35 5.98 0.09
CA ASP A 43 -7.47 5.86 -1.07
C ASP A 43 -6.23 4.98 -0.80
N VAL A 44 -5.84 4.81 0.47
CA VAL A 44 -4.74 3.91 0.84
C VAL A 44 -5.00 2.47 0.42
N PHE A 45 -6.25 1.99 0.56
CA PHE A 45 -6.64 0.64 0.11
C PHE A 45 -6.44 0.47 -1.37
N ARG A 46 -6.88 1.45 -2.19
CA ARG A 46 -6.68 1.43 -3.63
C ARG A 46 -5.19 1.44 -3.98
N THR A 47 -4.44 2.36 -3.40
CA THR A 47 -3.02 2.56 -3.67
C THR A 47 -2.20 1.31 -3.34
N LEU A 48 -2.35 0.77 -2.14
CA LEU A 48 -1.59 -0.41 -1.71
C LEU A 48 -2.01 -1.68 -2.45
N ASN A 49 -3.32 -1.86 -2.68
CA ASN A 49 -3.80 -2.99 -3.48
C ASN A 49 -3.36 -2.91 -4.95
N GLU A 50 -3.23 -1.71 -5.49
CA GLU A 50 -2.68 -1.49 -6.83
C GLU A 50 -1.22 -1.90 -6.89
N PHE A 51 -0.39 -1.46 -5.94
CA PHE A 51 1.02 -1.83 -5.88
C PHE A 51 1.21 -3.34 -5.78
N GLY A 52 0.50 -3.98 -4.85
CA GLY A 52 0.59 -5.42 -4.66
C GLY A 52 0.15 -6.20 -5.90
N SER A 53 -1.04 -5.93 -6.41
CA SER A 53 -1.58 -6.67 -7.57
C SER A 53 -0.80 -6.42 -8.86
N PHE A 54 -0.22 -5.25 -9.03
CA PHE A 54 0.59 -4.92 -10.20
C PHE A 54 1.96 -5.58 -10.14
N SER A 55 2.60 -5.58 -8.96
CA SER A 55 3.90 -6.23 -8.76
C SER A 55 3.88 -7.75 -9.01
N GLU A 56 2.73 -8.41 -8.82
CA GLU A 56 2.54 -9.83 -9.19
C GLU A 56 2.46 -10.06 -10.71
N ALA A 57 2.19 -9.03 -11.49
CA ALA A 57 1.93 -9.14 -12.91
C ALA A 57 3.12 -8.71 -13.79
N THR A 58 3.97 -7.83 -13.30
CA THR A 58 5.06 -7.22 -14.09
C THR A 58 6.11 -6.56 -13.20
N ASP A 59 7.31 -6.40 -13.76
CA ASP A 59 8.43 -5.63 -13.17
C ASP A 59 8.35 -4.11 -13.46
N GLY A 60 7.25 -3.65 -14.06
CA GLY A 60 7.10 -2.27 -14.50
C GLY A 60 6.85 -1.25 -13.38
N VAL A 61 6.56 -0.03 -13.79
CA VAL A 61 6.43 1.13 -12.89
C VAL A 61 4.99 1.63 -12.86
N ILE A 62 4.56 2.09 -11.69
CA ILE A 62 3.30 2.83 -11.51
C ILE A 62 3.64 4.29 -11.23
N PHE A 63 3.15 5.20 -12.08
CA PHE A 63 3.24 6.63 -11.88
C PHE A 63 1.96 7.15 -11.24
N HIS A 64 2.05 7.54 -9.97
CA HIS A 64 0.92 8.16 -9.30
C HIS A 64 0.72 9.59 -9.81
N ASN A 65 -0.47 9.91 -10.22
CA ASN A 65 -0.86 11.26 -10.60
C ASN A 65 -1.62 11.90 -9.42
N THR A 66 -0.97 12.71 -8.61
CA THR A 66 0.26 13.45 -8.83
C THR A 66 1.00 13.67 -7.52
N LEU A 67 2.17 14.36 -7.53
CA LEU A 67 2.87 14.66 -6.28
C LEU A 67 2.10 15.69 -5.43
N ALA A 68 1.76 16.86 -5.97
CA ALA A 68 1.24 17.99 -5.19
C ALA A 68 0.21 18.86 -5.93
N SER A 69 -0.35 18.39 -7.04
CA SER A 69 -1.43 19.08 -7.74
C SER A 69 -2.70 18.24 -7.74
N SER A 70 -3.84 18.67 -7.63
CA SER A 70 -5.10 17.92 -7.49
C SER A 70 -5.40 17.38 -6.09
N ASP A 71 -6.64 16.94 -5.90
CA ASP A 71 -7.13 16.45 -4.61
C ASP A 71 -6.63 15.04 -4.28
N TYR A 72 -6.10 14.29 -5.24
CA TYR A 72 -5.55 12.95 -5.05
C TYR A 72 -4.02 12.87 -5.01
N GLY A 73 -3.33 14.02 -5.00
CA GLY A 73 -1.87 14.04 -4.88
C GLY A 73 -1.36 13.48 -3.55
N TYR A 74 -0.09 13.10 -3.50
CA TYR A 74 0.55 12.67 -2.26
C TYR A 74 0.66 13.80 -1.23
N LEU A 75 0.81 15.03 -1.72
CA LEU A 75 0.90 16.22 -0.89
C LEU A 75 -0.31 17.13 -1.14
N GLN A 76 -0.77 17.81 -0.11
CA GLN A 76 -1.84 18.79 -0.21
C GLN A 76 -1.41 19.93 -1.14
N HIS A 77 -2.26 20.26 -2.12
CA HIS A 77 -1.99 21.40 -2.99
C HIS A 77 -1.91 22.71 -2.16
N GLY A 78 -0.85 23.46 -2.37
CA GLY A 78 -0.60 24.76 -1.74
C GLY A 78 0.08 24.72 -0.36
N THR A 79 -0.21 23.73 0.49
CA THR A 79 0.43 23.58 1.81
C THR A 79 1.55 22.56 1.82
N PHE A 80 1.53 21.59 0.89
CA PHE A 80 2.46 20.45 0.79
C PHE A 80 2.42 19.48 1.98
N GLU A 81 1.37 19.54 2.79
CA GLU A 81 1.17 18.57 3.87
C GLU A 81 0.98 17.15 3.30
N PRO A 82 1.70 16.14 3.81
CA PRO A 82 1.54 14.76 3.38
C PRO A 82 0.14 14.20 3.69
N ARG A 83 -0.38 13.48 2.73
CA ARG A 83 -1.68 12.80 2.83
C ARG A 83 -1.50 11.32 3.19
N PRO A 84 -2.56 10.58 3.57
CA PRO A 84 -2.46 9.16 3.93
C PRO A 84 -1.72 8.30 2.91
N ASN A 85 -1.99 8.46 1.62
CA ASN A 85 -1.33 7.70 0.55
C ASN A 85 0.17 7.98 0.42
N TYR A 86 0.65 9.17 0.81
CA TYR A 86 2.09 9.47 0.90
C TYR A 86 2.79 8.53 1.90
N PHE A 87 2.28 8.45 3.13
CA PHE A 87 2.87 7.61 4.16
C PHE A 87 2.75 6.12 3.84
N ALA A 88 1.64 5.69 3.23
CA ALA A 88 1.44 4.31 2.80
C ALA A 88 2.47 3.92 1.72
N THR A 89 2.69 4.79 0.73
CA THR A 89 3.71 4.59 -0.31
C THR A 89 5.13 4.61 0.26
N LEU A 90 5.40 5.48 1.23
CA LEU A 90 6.70 5.55 1.91
C LEU A 90 7.00 4.25 2.67
N LEU A 91 6.00 3.67 3.38
CA LEU A 91 6.14 2.37 4.04
C LEU A 91 6.34 1.24 3.03
N TRP A 92 5.56 1.19 1.95
CA TRP A 92 5.78 0.23 0.87
C TRP A 92 7.23 0.29 0.36
N THR A 93 7.72 1.47 0.06
CA THR A 93 9.07 1.69 -0.45
C THR A 93 10.18 1.26 0.53
N ARG A 94 9.92 1.39 1.84
CA ARG A 94 10.88 1.04 2.90
C ARG A 94 10.87 -0.44 3.27
N LEU A 95 9.75 -1.14 3.10
CA LEU A 95 9.55 -2.49 3.64
C LEU A 95 9.54 -3.57 2.57
N MET A 96 8.90 -3.31 1.41
CA MET A 96 8.69 -4.29 0.35
C MET A 96 9.91 -4.35 -0.58
N GLY A 97 10.55 -5.51 -0.65
CA GLY A 97 11.71 -5.74 -1.51
C GLY A 97 11.32 -6.07 -2.95
N GLN A 98 12.30 -6.36 -3.78
CA GLN A 98 12.12 -6.54 -5.22
C GLN A 98 11.61 -7.92 -5.65
N THR A 99 11.88 -8.97 -4.87
CA THR A 99 11.39 -10.32 -5.20
C THR A 99 9.97 -10.46 -4.72
N VAL A 100 9.07 -10.79 -5.64
CA VAL A 100 7.64 -11.00 -5.38
C VAL A 100 7.37 -12.49 -5.26
N PHE A 101 6.56 -12.88 -4.27
CA PHE A 101 6.15 -14.26 -4.05
C PHE A 101 4.64 -14.38 -4.25
N ALA A 102 4.22 -15.42 -4.95
CA ALA A 102 2.80 -15.69 -5.17
C ALA A 102 2.10 -16.06 -3.85
N THR A 103 1.01 -15.38 -3.53
CA THR A 103 0.21 -15.59 -2.32
C THR A 103 -1.15 -16.23 -2.60
N GLY A 104 -1.45 -16.55 -3.87
CA GLY A 104 -2.72 -17.09 -4.33
C GLY A 104 -3.59 -16.07 -5.05
N GLU A 105 -4.81 -16.47 -5.37
CA GLU A 105 -5.75 -15.57 -6.04
C GLU A 105 -6.32 -14.54 -5.06
N GLN A 106 -6.39 -13.29 -5.50
CA GLN A 106 -7.00 -12.22 -4.73
C GLN A 106 -8.52 -12.33 -4.82
N ILE A 107 -9.18 -12.25 -3.68
CA ILE A 107 -10.64 -12.27 -3.58
C ILE A 107 -11.21 -10.85 -3.67
N ARG A 108 -12.50 -10.75 -3.97
CA ARG A 108 -13.16 -9.45 -4.09
C ARG A 108 -13.34 -8.76 -2.73
N GLU A 109 -13.57 -9.54 -1.68
CA GLU A 109 -13.83 -9.09 -0.32
C GLU A 109 -13.03 -9.94 0.66
N GLY A 110 -12.56 -9.35 1.73
CA GLY A 110 -11.70 -9.98 2.71
C GLY A 110 -10.27 -9.46 2.65
N ALA A 111 -9.34 -10.14 3.32
CA ALA A 111 -7.96 -9.71 3.37
C ALA A 111 -7.18 -10.11 2.12
N HIS A 112 -6.68 -9.12 1.39
CA HIS A 112 -5.73 -9.33 0.29
C HIS A 112 -4.32 -9.35 0.86
N VAL A 113 -3.51 -10.33 0.46
CA VAL A 113 -2.15 -10.51 0.98
C VAL A 113 -1.16 -10.49 -0.18
N TYR A 114 -0.10 -9.70 -0.02
CA TYR A 114 1.03 -9.63 -0.95
C TYR A 114 2.32 -9.91 -0.21
N ALA A 115 3.22 -10.70 -0.82
CA ALA A 115 4.47 -11.11 -0.20
C ALA A 115 5.68 -10.73 -1.06
N HIS A 116 6.66 -10.10 -0.44
CA HIS A 116 7.91 -9.70 -1.05
C HIS A 116 9.11 -10.16 -0.20
N SER A 117 10.29 -10.12 -0.80
CA SER A 117 11.51 -10.12 -0.01
C SER A 117 11.56 -8.86 0.87
N ARG A 118 12.36 -8.90 1.92
CA ARG A 118 12.59 -7.71 2.76
C ARG A 118 13.40 -6.66 1.98
N LYS A 119 13.03 -5.40 2.14
CA LYS A 119 13.75 -4.27 1.51
C LYS A 119 15.14 -4.06 2.06
N ASP A 120 15.36 -4.39 3.33
CA ASP A 120 16.66 -4.27 4.01
C ASP A 120 17.69 -5.34 3.60
N GLY A 121 17.32 -6.26 2.70
CA GLY A 121 18.17 -7.34 2.20
C GLY A 121 18.41 -8.49 3.17
N LYS A 122 17.84 -8.45 4.38
CA LYS A 122 17.92 -9.57 5.31
C LYS A 122 17.09 -10.76 4.85
N ALA A 123 17.41 -11.96 5.31
CA ALA A 123 16.59 -13.14 5.08
C ALA A 123 15.22 -12.98 5.76
N GLY A 124 14.18 -13.39 5.05
CA GLY A 124 12.79 -13.31 5.51
C GLY A 124 11.87 -12.68 4.49
N TYR A 125 10.69 -12.30 4.94
CA TYR A 125 9.61 -11.81 4.08
C TYR A 125 9.04 -10.51 4.62
N ALA A 126 8.54 -9.68 3.72
CA ALA A 126 7.68 -8.55 4.00
C ALA A 126 6.30 -8.81 3.39
N TYR A 127 5.27 -8.75 4.20
CA TYR A 127 3.89 -8.92 3.76
C TYR A 127 3.16 -7.60 3.84
N LEU A 128 2.30 -7.34 2.86
CA LEU A 128 1.23 -6.36 2.94
C LEU A 128 -0.09 -7.10 3.06
N ILE A 129 -0.87 -6.77 4.06
CA ILE A 129 -2.24 -7.26 4.27
C ILE A 129 -3.18 -6.07 4.11
N VAL A 130 -4.09 -6.14 3.15
CA VAL A 130 -5.14 -5.14 2.92
C VAL A 130 -6.47 -5.75 3.34
N ASN A 131 -6.92 -5.45 4.56
CA ASN A 131 -8.19 -5.95 5.08
C ASN A 131 -9.33 -4.97 4.78
N ASN A 132 -10.01 -5.19 3.66
CA ASN A 132 -11.14 -4.38 3.21
C ASN A 132 -12.50 -4.93 3.67
N SER A 133 -12.52 -5.86 4.62
CA SER A 133 -13.76 -6.40 5.22
C SER A 133 -14.22 -5.60 6.43
N ALA A 134 -15.46 -5.82 6.84
CA ALA A 134 -16.02 -5.28 8.08
C ALA A 134 -15.58 -6.06 9.35
N GLU A 135 -14.75 -7.10 9.18
CA GLU A 135 -14.34 -8.03 10.22
C GLU A 135 -12.82 -7.94 10.44
N THR A 136 -12.38 -8.13 11.67
CA THR A 136 -10.96 -8.30 11.98
C THR A 136 -10.44 -9.61 11.39
N THR A 137 -9.28 -9.56 10.75
CA THR A 137 -8.58 -10.74 10.24
C THR A 137 -7.46 -11.13 11.20
N THR A 138 -7.46 -12.38 11.67
CA THR A 138 -6.40 -12.92 12.52
C THR A 138 -5.37 -13.65 11.68
N VAL A 139 -4.10 -13.32 11.89
CA VAL A 139 -2.95 -13.94 11.21
C VAL A 139 -2.05 -14.60 12.23
N GLU A 140 -1.75 -15.89 12.04
CA GLU A 140 -0.78 -16.63 12.87
C GLU A 140 0.65 -16.26 12.40
N LEU A 141 1.47 -15.81 13.34
CA LEU A 141 2.86 -15.44 13.08
C LEU A 141 3.76 -16.63 13.48
N PRO A 142 4.57 -17.19 12.58
CA PRO A 142 5.42 -18.34 12.86
C PRO A 142 6.60 -18.01 13.79
N LYS A 143 6.91 -16.73 13.94
CA LYS A 143 7.95 -16.16 14.80
C LYS A 143 7.62 -14.69 15.08
N GLU A 144 8.45 -14.06 15.91
CA GLU A 144 8.40 -12.62 16.14
C GLU A 144 8.47 -11.84 14.81
N ALA A 145 7.61 -10.84 14.68
CA ALA A 145 7.50 -9.99 13.49
C ALA A 145 7.49 -8.50 13.89
N GLU A 146 7.99 -7.67 13.02
CA GLU A 146 7.81 -6.23 13.09
C GLU A 146 6.55 -5.84 12.30
N VAL A 147 5.60 -5.20 12.97
CA VAL A 147 4.25 -4.97 12.44
C VAL A 147 3.93 -3.47 12.37
N TYR A 148 3.30 -3.07 11.29
CA TYR A 148 2.94 -1.69 10.96
C TYR A 148 1.46 -1.65 10.56
N VAL A 149 0.57 -1.41 11.55
CA VAL A 149 -0.87 -1.32 11.30
C VAL A 149 -1.25 0.11 10.96
N LEU A 150 -1.92 0.28 9.82
CA LEU A 150 -2.40 1.55 9.31
C LEU A 150 -3.92 1.64 9.44
N GLU A 151 -4.40 2.72 10.03
CA GLU A 151 -5.82 3.01 10.19
C GLU A 151 -6.09 4.50 9.95
N GLY A 152 -7.32 4.83 9.53
CA GLY A 152 -7.75 6.22 9.51
C GLY A 152 -8.09 6.67 10.94
N ARG A 153 -7.49 7.76 11.45
CA ARG A 153 -7.70 8.26 12.82
C ARG A 153 -9.19 8.41 13.17
N ASP A 154 -9.97 8.94 12.25
CA ASP A 154 -11.39 9.23 12.43
C ASP A 154 -12.26 8.34 11.49
N GLY A 155 -11.80 7.11 11.19
CA GLY A 155 -12.43 6.16 10.28
C GLY A 155 -11.90 6.27 8.83
N ILE A 156 -12.51 5.52 7.93
CA ILE A 156 -12.01 5.32 6.55
C ILE A 156 -11.92 6.59 5.71
N ARG A 157 -12.67 7.63 6.04
CA ARG A 157 -12.62 8.93 5.35
C ARG A 157 -11.73 9.96 6.06
N SER A 158 -10.96 9.55 7.05
CA SER A 158 -10.01 10.42 7.73
C SER A 158 -8.94 10.92 6.77
N ARG A 159 -8.56 12.18 6.90
CA ARG A 159 -7.40 12.77 6.22
C ARG A 159 -6.11 12.59 6.99
N VAL A 160 -6.19 12.10 8.22
CA VAL A 160 -5.05 11.70 9.03
C VAL A 160 -5.06 10.19 9.18
N MET A 161 -3.93 9.57 8.89
CA MET A 161 -3.69 8.14 9.08
C MET A 161 -2.87 7.93 10.34
N THR A 162 -3.10 6.83 11.02
CA THR A 162 -2.27 6.39 12.14
C THR A 162 -1.39 5.20 11.76
N LEU A 163 -0.26 5.09 12.41
CA LEU A 163 0.61 3.92 12.40
C LEU A 163 0.71 3.37 13.82
N ASN A 164 0.22 2.13 14.02
CA ASN A 164 0.15 1.50 15.34
C ASN A 164 -0.50 2.42 16.40
N GLY A 165 -1.56 3.14 16.01
CA GLY A 165 -2.32 4.07 16.86
C GLY A 165 -1.68 5.45 17.07
N ARG A 166 -0.57 5.78 16.39
CA ARG A 166 0.06 7.11 16.44
C ARG A 166 -0.20 7.86 15.15
N ASP A 167 -0.60 9.12 15.25
CA ASP A 167 -0.85 9.96 14.08
C ASP A 167 0.40 10.12 13.21
N LEU A 168 0.23 9.96 11.90
CA LEU A 168 1.24 10.26 10.90
C LEU A 168 1.05 11.70 10.42
N VAL A 169 1.71 12.61 11.10
CA VAL A 169 1.75 14.04 10.78
C VAL A 169 3.21 14.51 10.86
N LEU A 170 3.55 15.55 10.09
CA LEU A 170 4.90 16.13 10.19
C LEU A 170 5.10 16.79 11.54
N GLY A 171 6.33 16.72 12.05
CA GLY A 171 6.77 17.47 13.23
C GLY A 171 7.10 18.93 12.89
N GLU A 172 7.67 19.64 13.85
CA GLU A 172 8.21 20.96 13.62
C GLU A 172 9.32 20.90 12.55
N ASN A 173 9.39 21.90 11.67
CA ASN A 173 10.34 21.95 10.55
C ASN A 173 10.21 20.78 9.54
N ASP A 174 8.99 20.31 9.31
CA ASP A 174 8.68 19.25 8.33
C ASP A 174 9.34 17.89 8.62
N GLU A 175 9.68 17.60 9.87
CA GLU A 175 10.27 16.34 10.26
C GLU A 175 9.27 15.19 10.08
N LEU A 176 9.72 14.11 9.42
CA LEU A 176 8.89 12.91 9.27
C LEU A 176 8.61 12.26 10.64
N PRO A 177 7.37 11.82 10.89
CA PRO A 177 7.06 11.05 12.10
C PRO A 177 7.83 9.74 12.12
N CYS A 178 7.99 9.16 13.33
CA CYS A 178 8.56 7.82 13.45
C CYS A 178 7.69 6.80 12.68
N LEU A 179 8.27 6.20 11.65
CA LEU A 179 7.68 5.08 10.91
C LEU A 179 8.22 3.75 11.50
N CYS A 180 8.06 3.58 12.81
CA CYS A 180 8.57 2.46 13.56
C CYS A 180 7.50 1.37 13.70
N GLY A 181 7.90 0.12 13.43
CA GLY A 181 7.09 -1.05 13.67
C GLY A 181 6.92 -1.34 15.15
N LYS A 182 6.04 -2.26 15.44
CA LYS A 182 5.76 -2.83 16.74
C LYS A 182 6.13 -4.30 16.70
N THR A 183 6.88 -4.80 17.66
CA THR A 183 7.15 -6.23 17.78
C THR A 183 5.91 -6.97 18.23
N VAL A 184 5.52 -8.01 17.49
CA VAL A 184 4.38 -8.89 17.77
C VAL A 184 4.81 -10.34 17.62
N GLU A 185 4.35 -11.22 18.51
CA GLU A 185 4.60 -12.65 18.49
C GLU A 185 3.28 -13.43 18.57
N GLY A 186 3.22 -14.57 17.92
CA GLY A 186 2.10 -15.52 17.97
C GLY A 186 0.93 -15.11 17.06
N LYS A 187 0.13 -14.13 17.44
CA LYS A 187 -1.06 -13.72 16.67
C LYS A 187 -1.06 -12.22 16.40
N LEU A 188 -1.36 -11.88 15.17
CA LEU A 188 -1.66 -10.51 14.75
C LEU A 188 -3.14 -10.38 14.41
N GLU A 189 -3.81 -9.43 15.02
CA GLU A 189 -5.12 -8.99 14.61
C GLU A 189 -4.98 -7.77 13.70
N VAL A 190 -5.44 -7.92 12.45
CA VAL A 190 -5.53 -6.82 11.47
C VAL A 190 -6.97 -6.31 11.53
N PRO A 191 -7.21 -5.12 12.07
CA PRO A 191 -8.56 -4.61 12.27
C PRO A 191 -9.39 -4.56 10.98
N ALA A 192 -10.71 -4.53 11.13
CA ALA A 192 -11.62 -4.24 10.04
C ALA A 192 -11.23 -2.94 9.33
N MET A 193 -11.31 -2.90 8.02
CA MET A 193 -11.00 -1.70 7.22
C MET A 193 -9.61 -1.10 7.55
N SER A 194 -8.59 -1.96 7.64
CA SER A 194 -7.21 -1.55 7.90
C SER A 194 -6.20 -2.19 6.93
N CYS A 195 -5.00 -1.63 6.89
CA CYS A 195 -3.87 -2.22 6.17
C CYS A 195 -2.75 -2.51 7.17
N ALA A 196 -1.98 -3.57 6.95
CA ALA A 196 -0.83 -3.87 7.78
C ALA A 196 0.37 -4.32 6.93
N PHE A 197 1.56 -3.83 7.27
CA PHE A 197 2.80 -4.46 6.83
C PHE A 197 3.32 -5.35 7.97
N VAL A 198 3.88 -6.50 7.59
CA VAL A 198 4.42 -7.50 8.53
C VAL A 198 5.78 -7.92 8.00
N VAL A 199 6.84 -7.71 8.78
CA VAL A 199 8.22 -8.05 8.41
C VAL A 199 8.72 -9.18 9.31
N LEU A 200 9.04 -10.33 8.70
CA LEU A 200 9.50 -11.56 9.34
C LEU A 200 10.97 -11.84 9.06
#